data_5664884985594d4d6db57ce569b6955d
#
_entry.id   5664884985594d4d6db57ce569b6955d
#
_cell.length_a   1.000
_cell.length_b   1.000
_cell.length_c   1.000
_cell.angle_alpha   90.00
_cell.angle_beta   90.00
_cell.angle_gamma   90.00
#
_symmetry.space_group_name_H-M   'P 1'
#
loop_
_entity.id
_entity.type
_entity.pdbx_description
1 polymer ?
#
loop_
_entity_poly.entity_id
_entity_poly.type
_entity_poly.pdbx_seq_one_letter_code
_entity_poly.pdbx_strand_id
1 'polypeptide(L)'
;FDAGPPMLLPRIRLITDLADDPVSLALPPAVSPLKRRLELSVFVSKLMETQDGIAPRAALYDLSDSLANLMDEMQGEGVSPDMIAELDVTDQSGHWERALQFLNIITPYFAADQDHPDKEARQRLVISALAARWAENPPDHPIIIAGSTGSRGATALFMQAVAQLPQGAIILPGFDTDLPGPVWDAMDDTMTTQDHPQFRFRKLMDLIGFGHADIKPWTDTAPANAKRNALVSLSLRPAPVTNQWLTEGPALGDLMSATDGLTLVEANSPRAEAETIALRLRQAAEDGVTAALISPDRMLTRQVTAALDRWDIKPDDSAGLPLALSPPGRFLRHVADLFGQPLNGE
;
A
#
# COMPACT_ATOMS: atom_id res chain seq x y z
N PHE A 1 13.04 -8.35 -32.27
CA PHE A 1 12.08 -7.27 -32.52
C PHE A 1 12.04 -7.05 -34.04
N ASP A 2 11.02 -7.58 -34.70
CA ASP A 2 10.72 -7.20 -36.08
C ASP A 2 10.39 -5.72 -36.10
N ALA A 3 11.14 -4.96 -36.91
CA ALA A 3 10.93 -3.53 -37.07
C ALA A 3 9.62 -3.30 -37.83
N GLY A 4 8.50 -3.30 -37.10
CA GLY A 4 7.24 -2.79 -37.59
C GLY A 4 7.33 -1.28 -37.94
N PRO A 5 6.31 -0.70 -38.59
CA PRO A 5 6.30 0.72 -38.88
C PRO A 5 6.46 1.52 -37.57
N PRO A 6 7.08 2.72 -37.62
CA PRO A 6 7.23 3.57 -36.44
C PRO A 6 5.86 3.84 -35.82
N MET A 7 5.70 3.52 -34.55
CA MET A 7 4.47 3.66 -33.80
C MET A 7 4.71 4.58 -32.60
N LEU A 8 3.76 5.47 -32.34
CA LEU A 8 3.78 6.27 -31.11
C LEU A 8 3.57 5.34 -29.92
N LEU A 9 4.49 5.38 -28.96
CA LEU A 9 4.36 4.62 -27.73
C LEU A 9 3.20 5.18 -26.88
N PRO A 10 2.50 4.31 -26.14
CA PRO A 10 1.49 4.76 -25.18
C PRO A 10 2.15 5.62 -24.10
N ARG A 11 1.39 6.57 -23.56
CA ARG A 11 1.83 7.35 -22.39
C ARG A 11 1.69 6.48 -21.14
N ILE A 12 2.80 6.08 -20.57
CA ILE A 12 2.83 5.34 -19.30
C ILE A 12 3.09 6.34 -18.18
N ARG A 13 2.20 6.37 -17.19
CA ARG A 13 2.27 7.24 -16.00
C ARG A 13 1.96 6.46 -14.74
N LEU A 14 2.52 6.88 -13.63
CA LEU A 14 2.07 6.41 -12.32
C LEU A 14 0.75 7.11 -11.94
N ILE A 15 -0.07 6.44 -11.13
CA ILE A 15 -1.31 7.05 -10.61
C ILE A 15 -0.99 8.30 -9.78
N THR A 16 0.16 8.32 -9.11
CA THR A 16 0.67 9.49 -8.38
C THR A 16 0.94 10.71 -9.28
N ASP A 17 1.22 10.50 -10.57
CA ASP A 17 1.51 11.56 -11.54
C ASP A 17 0.23 12.26 -12.05
N LEU A 18 -0.95 11.80 -11.62
CA LEU A 18 -2.22 12.50 -11.92
C LEU A 18 -2.26 13.92 -11.31
N ALA A 19 -1.45 14.21 -10.32
CA ALA A 19 -1.27 15.54 -9.79
C ALA A 19 -0.78 16.54 -10.83
N ASP A 20 -0.14 16.09 -11.92
CA ASP A 20 0.38 16.90 -13.02
C ASP A 20 -0.60 16.99 -14.21
N ASP A 21 -1.80 16.44 -14.10
CA ASP A 21 -2.83 16.58 -15.14
C ASP A 21 -3.29 18.04 -15.25
N PRO A 22 -3.60 18.54 -16.45
CA PRO A 22 -4.11 19.90 -16.63
C PRO A 22 -5.32 20.28 -15.79
N VAL A 23 -6.17 19.32 -15.42
CA VAL A 23 -7.29 19.53 -14.49
C VAL A 23 -6.79 20.00 -13.12
N SER A 24 -5.60 19.59 -12.72
CA SER A 24 -5.00 19.96 -11.43
C SER A 24 -4.64 21.44 -11.35
N LEU A 25 -4.49 22.15 -12.47
CA LEU A 25 -4.18 23.58 -12.51
C LEU A 25 -5.34 24.46 -11.98
N ALA A 26 -6.56 23.96 -12.06
CA ALA A 26 -7.75 24.65 -11.54
C ALA A 26 -7.97 24.38 -10.03
N LEU A 27 -7.17 23.50 -9.42
CA LEU A 27 -7.31 23.11 -8.03
C LEU A 27 -6.21 23.76 -7.18
N PRO A 28 -6.47 24.05 -5.90
CA PRO A 28 -5.47 24.63 -5.03
C PRO A 28 -4.26 23.69 -4.86
N PRO A 29 -3.04 24.26 -4.70
CA PRO A 29 -1.85 23.47 -4.48
C PRO A 29 -1.89 22.76 -3.13
N ALA A 30 -1.28 21.59 -3.04
CA ALA A 30 -1.16 20.90 -1.78
C ALA A 30 -0.24 21.64 -0.81
N VAL A 31 -0.56 21.56 0.48
CA VAL A 31 0.32 22.04 1.55
C VAL A 31 1.60 21.18 1.58
N SER A 32 2.73 21.81 1.91
CA SER A 32 3.98 21.06 2.12
C SER A 32 3.82 20.13 3.34
N PRO A 33 4.21 18.84 3.23
CA PRO A 33 4.16 17.89 4.35
C PRO A 33 4.91 18.41 5.60
N LEU A 34 6.05 19.08 5.41
CA LEU A 34 6.79 19.67 6.53
C LEU A 34 6.01 20.79 7.22
N LYS A 35 5.35 21.65 6.45
CA LYS A 35 4.50 22.72 7.04
C LYS A 35 3.37 22.08 7.85
N ARG A 36 2.67 21.08 7.32
CA ARG A 36 1.59 20.40 8.02
C ARG A 36 2.08 19.74 9.31
N ARG A 37 3.21 19.04 9.24
CA ARG A 37 3.85 18.42 10.41
C ARG A 37 4.14 19.44 11.52
N LEU A 38 4.69 20.60 11.16
CA LEU A 38 4.99 21.67 12.12
C LEU A 38 3.71 22.26 12.73
N GLU A 39 2.67 22.46 11.93
CA GLU A 39 1.36 22.91 12.43
C GLU A 39 0.76 21.91 13.42
N LEU A 40 0.76 20.62 13.07
CA LEU A 40 0.28 19.56 13.95
C LEU A 40 1.10 19.48 15.25
N SER A 41 2.43 19.66 15.19
CA SER A 41 3.27 19.63 16.38
C SER A 41 2.93 20.75 17.38
N VAL A 42 2.49 21.91 16.89
CA VAL A 42 2.03 22.99 17.76
C VAL A 42 0.72 22.61 18.48
N PHE A 43 -0.22 22.00 17.78
CA PHE A 43 -1.49 21.58 18.39
C PHE A 43 -1.32 20.39 19.34
N VAL A 44 -0.49 19.41 18.97
CA VAL A 44 -0.16 18.28 19.85
C VAL A 44 0.55 18.77 21.11
N SER A 45 1.48 19.73 21.00
CA SER A 45 2.14 20.34 22.17
C SER A 45 1.14 20.98 23.13
N LYS A 46 0.19 21.76 22.59
CA LYS A 46 -0.88 22.37 23.40
C LYS A 46 -1.76 21.35 24.12
N LEU A 47 -2.11 20.26 23.41
CA LEU A 47 -2.88 19.16 23.99
C LEU A 47 -2.11 18.51 25.15
N MET A 48 -0.81 18.25 24.97
CA MET A 48 0.06 17.67 25.99
C MET A 48 0.28 18.61 27.20
N GLU A 49 0.18 19.93 27.02
CA GLU A 49 0.28 20.91 28.10
C GLU A 49 -1.03 21.03 28.90
N THR A 50 -2.17 20.80 28.26
CA THR A 50 -3.49 20.93 28.92
C THR A 50 -3.94 19.63 29.59
N GLN A 51 -3.30 18.51 29.29
CA GLN A 51 -3.66 17.20 29.82
C GLN A 51 -2.43 16.44 30.31
N ASP A 52 -2.34 16.30 31.63
CA ASP A 52 -1.28 15.51 32.25
C ASP A 52 -1.37 14.01 31.86
N GLY A 53 -0.24 13.43 31.51
CA GLY A 53 -0.12 11.97 31.35
C GLY A 53 -0.49 11.40 29.97
N ILE A 54 -0.73 12.21 28.93
CA ILE A 54 -0.95 11.73 27.55
C ILE A 54 0.31 11.03 27.03
N ALA A 55 1.45 11.71 27.08
CA ALA A 55 2.73 11.18 26.66
C ALA A 55 3.90 12.03 27.18
N PRO A 56 5.13 11.50 27.27
CA PRO A 56 6.31 12.30 27.59
C PRO A 56 6.59 13.32 26.47
N ARG A 57 7.12 14.49 26.82
CA ARG A 57 7.44 15.55 25.84
C ARG A 57 8.36 15.10 24.70
N ALA A 58 9.20 14.10 24.92
CA ALA A 58 10.06 13.52 23.91
C ALA A 58 9.26 12.84 22.75
N ALA A 59 8.02 12.45 22.99
CA ALA A 59 7.15 11.82 21.99
C ALA A 59 6.39 12.83 21.10
N LEU A 60 6.57 14.15 21.27
CA LEU A 60 5.83 15.17 20.53
C LEU A 60 5.87 14.97 19.01
N TYR A 61 7.07 14.78 18.45
CA TYR A 61 7.21 14.65 17.01
C TYR A 61 6.72 13.30 16.49
N ASP A 62 6.90 12.22 17.24
CA ASP A 62 6.39 10.89 16.88
C ASP A 62 4.86 10.86 16.88
N LEU A 63 4.22 11.52 17.85
CA LEU A 63 2.77 11.69 17.89
C LEU A 63 2.26 12.57 16.74
N SER A 64 2.98 13.64 16.42
CA SER A 64 2.64 14.53 15.31
C SER A 64 2.75 13.80 13.97
N ASP A 65 3.77 12.96 13.79
CA ASP A 65 3.93 12.14 12.60
C ASP A 65 2.85 11.06 12.50
N SER A 66 2.51 10.42 13.61
CA SER A 66 1.43 9.43 13.67
C SER A 66 0.09 10.06 13.31
N LEU A 67 -0.16 11.27 13.82
CA LEU A 67 -1.39 12.02 13.51
C LEU A 67 -1.43 12.48 12.05
N ALA A 68 -0.30 12.92 11.48
CA ALA A 68 -0.20 13.28 10.07
C ALA A 68 -0.46 12.06 9.16
N ASN A 69 0.12 10.90 9.50
CA ASN A 69 -0.09 9.67 8.75
C ASN A 69 -1.56 9.21 8.82
N LEU A 70 -2.19 9.28 10.00
CA LEU A 70 -3.61 8.96 10.15
C LEU A 70 -4.48 9.90 9.31
N MET A 71 -4.18 11.20 9.33
CA MET A 71 -4.90 12.19 8.54
C MET A 71 -4.76 11.92 7.02
N ASP A 72 -3.56 11.61 6.55
CA ASP A 72 -3.29 11.26 5.16
C ASP A 72 -4.08 10.00 4.75
N GLU A 73 -4.11 8.98 5.61
CA GLU A 73 -4.87 7.75 5.37
C GLU A 73 -6.37 8.03 5.31
N MET A 74 -6.93 8.76 6.29
CA MET A 74 -8.34 9.13 6.31
C MET A 74 -8.73 9.94 5.08
N GLN A 75 -7.94 10.93 4.69
CA GLN A 75 -8.18 11.74 3.49
C GLN A 75 -8.07 10.90 2.22
N GLY A 76 -7.09 10.02 2.13
CA GLY A 76 -6.92 9.08 1.02
C GLY A 76 -8.12 8.14 0.85
N GLU A 77 -8.66 7.62 1.95
CA GLU A 77 -9.84 6.75 1.96
C GLU A 77 -11.17 7.53 1.87
N GLY A 78 -11.16 8.84 2.13
CA GLY A 78 -12.36 9.69 2.15
C GLY A 78 -13.19 9.50 3.41
N VAL A 79 -12.55 9.15 4.52
CA VAL A 79 -13.16 8.99 5.84
C VAL A 79 -13.01 10.30 6.61
N SER A 80 -14.12 10.87 7.08
CA SER A 80 -14.08 12.07 7.93
C SER A 80 -13.90 11.71 9.42
N PRO A 81 -13.37 12.63 10.23
CA PRO A 81 -13.30 12.43 11.68
C PRO A 81 -14.65 12.14 12.32
N ASP A 82 -15.72 12.72 11.80
CA ASP A 82 -17.08 12.51 12.31
C ASP A 82 -17.54 11.05 12.14
N MET A 83 -17.21 10.42 11.00
CA MET A 83 -17.51 9.01 10.77
C MET A 83 -16.81 8.10 11.79
N ILE A 84 -15.60 8.47 12.22
CA ILE A 84 -14.87 7.71 13.25
C ILE A 84 -15.47 7.97 14.63
N ALA A 85 -15.88 9.21 14.92
CA ALA A 85 -16.49 9.57 16.19
C ALA A 85 -17.84 8.86 16.44
N GLU A 86 -18.56 8.49 15.37
CA GLU A 86 -19.84 7.76 15.41
C GLU A 86 -19.68 6.24 15.64
N LEU A 87 -18.43 5.71 15.64
CA LEU A 87 -18.22 4.28 15.90
C LEU A 87 -18.62 3.91 17.34
N ASP A 88 -19.39 2.83 17.47
CA ASP A 88 -19.73 2.25 18.78
C ASP A 88 -18.53 1.47 19.34
N VAL A 89 -17.89 2.03 20.35
CA VAL A 89 -16.71 1.46 21.02
C VAL A 89 -16.92 1.34 22.53
N THR A 90 -18.12 0.97 22.94
CA THR A 90 -18.54 0.92 24.35
C THR A 90 -17.61 0.14 25.28
N ASP A 91 -16.81 -0.81 24.76
CA ASP A 91 -15.89 -1.64 25.54
C ASP A 91 -14.47 -1.03 25.74
N GLN A 92 -14.15 0.13 25.14
CA GLN A 92 -12.81 0.71 25.15
C GLN A 92 -12.74 2.18 25.60
N SER A 93 -13.62 2.61 26.50
CA SER A 93 -13.91 4.00 26.84
C SER A 93 -12.69 4.91 27.14
N GLY A 94 -11.71 4.45 27.90
CA GLY A 94 -10.62 5.33 28.36
C GLY A 94 -9.52 5.62 27.33
N HIS A 95 -9.27 4.69 26.37
CA HIS A 95 -8.34 4.94 25.26
C HIS A 95 -9.02 5.69 24.12
N TRP A 96 -10.29 5.42 23.91
CA TRP A 96 -11.09 6.01 22.85
C TRP A 96 -11.29 7.53 23.06
N GLU A 97 -11.63 7.95 24.27
CA GLU A 97 -11.76 9.37 24.59
C GLU A 97 -10.48 10.15 24.28
N ARG A 98 -9.31 9.58 24.57
CA ARG A 98 -8.02 10.19 24.24
C ARG A 98 -7.77 10.22 22.73
N ALA A 99 -8.12 9.15 22.01
CA ALA A 99 -8.00 9.12 20.55
C ALA A 99 -8.88 10.17 19.87
N LEU A 100 -10.12 10.36 20.34
CA LEU A 100 -11.03 11.40 19.85
C LEU A 100 -10.46 12.81 20.04
N GLN A 101 -9.72 13.07 21.12
CA GLN A 101 -9.08 14.37 21.31
C GLN A 101 -8.01 14.66 20.26
N PHE A 102 -7.23 13.65 19.85
CA PHE A 102 -6.31 13.79 18.72
C PHE A 102 -7.04 13.97 17.39
N LEU A 103 -8.14 13.26 17.18
CA LEU A 103 -8.98 13.44 15.99
C LEU A 103 -9.56 14.86 15.90
N ASN A 104 -9.94 15.46 17.01
CA ASN A 104 -10.42 16.84 17.03
C ASN A 104 -9.37 17.85 16.53
N ILE A 105 -8.07 17.56 16.69
CA ILE A 105 -7.00 18.42 16.16
C ILE A 105 -7.06 18.47 14.64
N ILE A 106 -7.35 17.33 13.98
CA ILE A 106 -7.32 17.23 12.52
C ILE A 106 -8.66 17.56 11.85
N THR A 107 -9.76 17.62 12.60
CA THR A 107 -11.10 17.92 12.07
C THR A 107 -11.16 19.16 11.17
N PRO A 108 -10.50 20.31 11.49
CA PRO A 108 -10.51 21.48 10.62
C PRO A 108 -9.88 21.24 9.23
N TYR A 109 -9.04 20.23 9.09
CA TYR A 109 -8.37 19.89 7.82
C TYR A 109 -9.21 18.99 6.90
N PHE A 110 -10.44 18.69 7.28
CA PHE A 110 -11.40 17.91 6.47
C PHE A 110 -12.53 18.80 5.89
N ALA A 111 -12.49 20.11 6.09
CA ALA A 111 -13.46 21.02 5.50
C ALA A 111 -13.37 21.00 3.96
N ALA A 112 -14.52 21.06 3.30
CA ALA A 112 -14.61 20.92 1.84
C ALA A 112 -14.04 22.10 1.05
N ASP A 113 -13.90 23.27 1.68
CA ASP A 113 -13.51 24.56 1.09
C ASP A 113 -12.07 24.97 1.43
N GLN A 114 -11.18 23.99 1.65
CA GLN A 114 -9.79 24.28 1.99
C GLN A 114 -9.04 24.94 0.83
N ASP A 115 -8.52 26.15 1.08
CA ASP A 115 -7.62 26.83 0.13
C ASP A 115 -6.31 26.07 -0.10
N HIS A 116 -5.92 25.19 0.84
CA HIS A 116 -4.67 24.45 0.82
C HIS A 116 -4.89 23.03 1.34
N PRO A 117 -5.36 22.10 0.50
CA PRO A 117 -5.56 20.71 0.89
C PRO A 117 -4.23 19.99 1.12
N ASP A 118 -4.26 18.92 1.89
CA ASP A 118 -3.14 17.99 2.00
C ASP A 118 -2.98 17.17 0.71
N LYS A 119 -1.85 16.49 0.56
CA LYS A 119 -1.50 15.77 -0.66
C LYS A 119 -2.57 14.73 -1.04
N GLU A 120 -3.02 13.93 -0.09
CA GLU A 120 -4.00 12.86 -0.33
C GLU A 120 -5.40 13.42 -0.62
N ALA A 121 -5.82 14.46 0.12
CA ALA A 121 -7.06 15.18 -0.17
C ALA A 121 -7.04 15.80 -1.57
N ARG A 122 -5.94 16.44 -1.96
CA ARG A 122 -5.77 17.01 -3.30
C ARG A 122 -5.82 15.93 -4.39
N GLN A 123 -5.20 14.77 -4.17
CA GLN A 123 -5.25 13.66 -5.13
C GLN A 123 -6.70 13.21 -5.36
N ARG A 124 -7.51 13.09 -4.32
CA ARG A 124 -8.95 12.80 -4.47
C ARG A 124 -9.70 13.88 -5.24
N LEU A 125 -9.40 15.16 -4.97
CA LEU A 125 -10.01 16.28 -5.72
C LEU A 125 -9.67 16.20 -7.21
N VAL A 126 -8.41 15.92 -7.57
CA VAL A 126 -7.98 15.76 -8.98
C VAL A 126 -8.74 14.60 -9.63
N ILE A 127 -8.85 13.45 -8.96
CA ILE A 127 -9.56 12.30 -9.50
C ILE A 127 -11.05 12.60 -9.67
N SER A 128 -11.69 13.24 -8.69
CA SER A 128 -13.09 13.64 -8.76
C SER A 128 -13.34 14.63 -9.92
N ALA A 129 -12.45 15.59 -10.10
CA ALA A 129 -12.54 16.55 -11.22
C ALA A 129 -12.32 15.86 -12.57
N LEU A 130 -11.41 14.90 -12.68
CA LEU A 130 -11.23 14.07 -13.86
C LEU A 130 -12.48 13.23 -14.16
N ALA A 131 -13.04 12.57 -13.18
CA ALA A 131 -14.24 11.77 -13.32
C ALA A 131 -15.43 12.63 -13.82
N ALA A 132 -15.63 13.81 -13.22
CA ALA A 132 -16.67 14.74 -13.64
C ALA A 132 -16.47 15.20 -15.11
N ARG A 133 -15.24 15.55 -15.47
CA ARG A 133 -14.89 15.94 -16.86
C ARG A 133 -15.15 14.80 -17.84
N TRP A 134 -14.77 13.57 -17.49
CA TRP A 134 -14.94 12.39 -18.33
C TRP A 134 -16.40 11.97 -18.48
N ALA A 135 -17.24 12.25 -17.50
CA ALA A 135 -18.67 12.02 -17.60
C ALA A 135 -19.33 12.92 -18.67
N GLU A 136 -18.84 14.15 -18.84
CA GLU A 136 -19.31 15.09 -19.86
C GLU A 136 -18.62 14.87 -21.21
N ASN A 137 -17.30 14.66 -21.18
CA ASN A 137 -16.47 14.55 -22.37
C ASN A 137 -15.48 13.37 -22.20
N PRO A 138 -15.94 12.15 -22.52
CA PRO A 138 -15.06 10.97 -22.40
C PRO A 138 -13.88 11.07 -23.38
N PRO A 139 -12.71 10.54 -22.99
CA PRO A 139 -11.55 10.47 -23.88
C PRO A 139 -11.85 9.67 -25.16
N ASP A 140 -11.31 10.12 -26.28
CA ASP A 140 -11.40 9.46 -27.58
C ASP A 140 -10.36 8.35 -27.79
N HIS A 141 -9.54 8.09 -26.77
CA HIS A 141 -8.48 7.08 -26.76
C HIS A 141 -8.60 6.16 -25.53
N PRO A 142 -8.05 4.93 -25.58
CA PRO A 142 -8.09 4.01 -24.47
C PRO A 142 -7.37 4.55 -23.23
N ILE A 143 -7.98 4.36 -22.07
CA ILE A 143 -7.35 4.54 -20.75
C ILE A 143 -7.28 3.18 -20.04
N ILE A 144 -6.08 2.73 -19.78
CA ILE A 144 -5.83 1.41 -19.19
C ILE A 144 -5.11 1.58 -17.85
N ILE A 145 -5.66 1.01 -16.79
CA ILE A 145 -5.00 0.90 -15.49
C ILE A 145 -4.47 -0.53 -15.34
N ALA A 146 -3.18 -0.67 -15.05
CA ALA A 146 -2.56 -1.97 -14.87
C ALA A 146 -1.72 -2.02 -13.58
N GLY A 147 -1.66 -3.20 -12.94
CA GLY A 147 -0.77 -3.46 -11.81
C GLY A 147 -1.24 -2.92 -10.46
N SER A 148 -2.44 -2.32 -10.38
CA SER A 148 -3.01 -1.85 -9.12
C SER A 148 -4.08 -2.81 -8.58
N THR A 149 -4.12 -2.96 -7.27
CA THR A 149 -5.17 -3.73 -6.56
C THR A 149 -6.34 -2.85 -6.09
N GLY A 150 -6.29 -1.53 -6.32
CA GLY A 150 -7.29 -0.61 -5.79
C GLY A 150 -7.29 -0.50 -4.27
N SER A 151 -6.17 -0.82 -3.62
CA SER A 151 -6.08 -0.92 -2.16
C SER A 151 -6.16 0.41 -1.41
N ARG A 152 -5.97 1.54 -2.10
CA ARG A 152 -6.12 2.89 -1.54
C ARG A 152 -7.37 3.53 -2.11
N GLY A 153 -8.16 4.19 -1.28
CA GLY A 153 -9.45 4.75 -1.67
C GLY A 153 -9.37 5.74 -2.84
N ALA A 154 -8.34 6.58 -2.89
CA ALA A 154 -8.10 7.45 -4.05
C ALA A 154 -7.84 6.64 -5.34
N THR A 155 -7.06 5.55 -5.26
CA THR A 155 -6.81 4.67 -6.41
C THR A 155 -8.06 3.93 -6.84
N ALA A 156 -8.85 3.40 -5.89
CA ALA A 156 -10.12 2.74 -6.19
C ALA A 156 -11.11 3.70 -6.87
N LEU A 157 -11.19 4.95 -6.40
CA LEU A 157 -11.99 5.99 -7.03
C LEU A 157 -11.57 6.26 -8.48
N PHE A 158 -10.26 6.29 -8.75
CA PHE A 158 -9.74 6.45 -10.11
C PHE A 158 -10.05 5.22 -10.99
N MET A 159 -9.90 4.03 -10.45
CA MET A 159 -10.27 2.78 -11.15
C MET A 159 -11.77 2.76 -11.46
N GLN A 160 -12.62 3.20 -10.54
CA GLN A 160 -14.05 3.35 -10.77
C GLN A 160 -14.34 4.31 -11.94
N ALA A 161 -13.69 5.48 -11.95
CA ALA A 161 -13.87 6.45 -13.02
C ALA A 161 -13.45 5.88 -14.39
N VAL A 162 -12.34 5.13 -14.46
CA VAL A 162 -11.88 4.49 -15.70
C VAL A 162 -12.80 3.36 -16.13
N ALA A 163 -13.35 2.57 -15.19
CA ALA A 163 -14.29 1.49 -15.49
C ALA A 163 -15.59 1.99 -16.16
N GLN A 164 -15.95 3.25 -15.97
CA GLN A 164 -17.14 3.85 -16.57
C GLN A 164 -16.87 4.43 -18.00
N LEU A 165 -15.60 4.47 -18.43
CA LEU A 165 -15.27 5.00 -19.75
C LEU A 165 -15.61 4.02 -20.87
N PRO A 166 -16.08 4.50 -22.05
CA PRO A 166 -16.32 3.63 -23.22
C PRO A 166 -15.11 2.83 -23.68
N GLN A 167 -13.90 3.36 -23.50
CA GLN A 167 -12.62 2.73 -23.82
C GLN A 167 -11.74 2.58 -22.58
N GLY A 168 -12.37 2.40 -21.41
CA GLY A 168 -11.66 2.12 -20.15
C GLY A 168 -11.37 0.65 -19.98
N ALA A 169 -10.21 0.31 -19.40
CA ALA A 169 -9.88 -1.05 -19.01
C ALA A 169 -9.07 -1.09 -17.72
N ILE A 170 -9.30 -2.13 -16.91
CA ILE A 170 -8.57 -2.39 -15.68
C ILE A 170 -7.98 -3.79 -15.75
N ILE A 171 -6.65 -3.88 -15.58
CA ILE A 171 -5.92 -5.15 -15.56
C ILE A 171 -5.53 -5.44 -14.10
N LEU A 172 -6.20 -6.43 -13.50
CA LEU A 172 -5.98 -6.83 -12.12
C LEU A 172 -4.79 -7.80 -12.03
N PRO A 173 -3.76 -7.49 -11.22
CA PRO A 173 -2.62 -8.37 -11.05
C PRO A 173 -2.94 -9.52 -10.08
N GLY A 174 -2.72 -10.76 -10.49
CA GLY A 174 -2.89 -11.92 -9.60
C GLY A 174 -4.34 -12.19 -9.18
N PHE A 175 -5.30 -11.87 -10.05
CA PHE A 175 -6.70 -12.26 -9.83
C PHE A 175 -6.82 -13.78 -9.82
N ASP A 176 -7.44 -14.33 -8.78
CA ASP A 176 -7.61 -15.77 -8.60
C ASP A 176 -8.83 -16.28 -9.40
N THR A 177 -8.55 -16.80 -10.59
CA THR A 177 -9.57 -17.40 -11.46
C THR A 177 -10.01 -18.79 -11.00
N ASP A 178 -9.27 -19.43 -10.10
CA ASP A 178 -9.59 -20.76 -9.54
C ASP A 178 -10.50 -20.67 -8.31
N LEU A 179 -10.73 -19.45 -7.79
CA LEU A 179 -11.58 -19.23 -6.63
C LEU A 179 -13.07 -19.39 -7.00
N PRO A 180 -13.80 -20.34 -6.38
CA PRO A 180 -15.21 -20.58 -6.70
C PRO A 180 -16.11 -19.39 -6.39
N GLY A 181 -17.19 -19.22 -7.19
CA GLY A 181 -18.19 -18.16 -6.97
C GLY A 181 -18.69 -18.05 -5.54
N PRO A 182 -19.13 -19.15 -4.88
CA PRO A 182 -19.57 -19.09 -3.48
C PRO A 182 -18.50 -18.58 -2.49
N VAL A 183 -17.20 -18.72 -2.82
CA VAL A 183 -16.12 -18.18 -1.99
C VAL A 183 -15.99 -16.67 -2.19
N TRP A 184 -16.13 -16.19 -3.44
CA TRP A 184 -16.24 -14.77 -3.73
C TRP A 184 -17.41 -14.11 -2.99
N ASP A 185 -18.57 -14.79 -2.95
CA ASP A 185 -19.77 -14.31 -2.26
C ASP A 185 -19.57 -14.28 -0.73
N ALA A 186 -18.81 -15.23 -0.18
CA ALA A 186 -18.50 -15.29 1.25
C ALA A 186 -17.47 -14.21 1.71
N MET A 187 -16.83 -13.50 0.78
CA MET A 187 -15.88 -12.41 1.07
C MET A 187 -16.55 -11.04 1.20
N ASP A 188 -17.80 -10.93 1.63
CA ASP A 188 -18.50 -9.67 1.85
C ASP A 188 -18.26 -9.08 3.25
N ASP A 189 -18.00 -9.93 4.25
CA ASP A 189 -17.73 -9.51 5.63
C ASP A 189 -16.27 -9.08 5.82
N THR A 190 -16.09 -7.79 6.03
CA THR A 190 -14.78 -7.18 6.28
C THR A 190 -14.10 -7.76 7.54
N MET A 191 -14.86 -8.08 8.59
CA MET A 191 -14.29 -8.52 9.88
C MET A 191 -13.65 -9.90 9.79
N THR A 192 -14.09 -10.74 8.88
CA THR A 192 -13.63 -12.14 8.76
C THR A 192 -12.81 -12.44 7.52
N THR A 193 -12.76 -11.51 6.54
CA THR A 193 -12.16 -11.81 5.23
C THR A 193 -11.21 -10.73 4.70
N GLN A 194 -11.02 -9.61 5.42
CA GLN A 194 -10.17 -8.50 4.96
C GLN A 194 -8.68 -8.85 4.78
N ASP A 195 -8.20 -9.88 5.44
CA ASP A 195 -6.82 -10.40 5.33
C ASP A 195 -6.59 -11.25 4.08
N HIS A 196 -7.68 -11.68 3.41
CA HIS A 196 -7.58 -12.48 2.19
C HIS A 196 -7.02 -11.64 1.03
N PRO A 197 -6.03 -12.13 0.25
CA PRO A 197 -5.41 -11.35 -0.84
C PRO A 197 -6.41 -10.85 -1.90
N GLN A 198 -7.49 -11.61 -2.14
CA GLN A 198 -8.51 -11.27 -3.15
C GLN A 198 -9.61 -10.34 -2.61
N PHE A 199 -9.67 -10.08 -1.30
CA PHE A 199 -10.70 -9.23 -0.68
C PHE A 199 -10.77 -7.83 -1.32
N ARG A 200 -9.62 -7.25 -1.65
CA ARG A 200 -9.54 -5.93 -2.30
C ARG A 200 -10.16 -5.92 -3.69
N PHE A 201 -10.00 -7.00 -4.44
CA PHE A 201 -10.67 -7.14 -5.73
C PHE A 201 -12.18 -7.33 -5.57
N ARG A 202 -12.62 -8.05 -4.52
CA ARG A 202 -14.04 -8.14 -4.18
C ARG A 202 -14.63 -6.75 -3.93
N LYS A 203 -13.99 -5.94 -3.08
CA LYS A 203 -14.41 -4.56 -2.81
C LYS A 203 -14.40 -3.68 -4.06
N LEU A 204 -13.38 -3.80 -4.91
CA LEU A 204 -13.33 -3.06 -6.16
C LEU A 204 -14.45 -3.47 -7.11
N MET A 205 -14.72 -4.76 -7.26
CA MET A 205 -15.82 -5.26 -8.10
C MET A 205 -17.17 -4.74 -7.62
N ASP A 206 -17.43 -4.73 -6.30
CA ASP A 206 -18.65 -4.15 -5.72
C ASP A 206 -18.75 -2.65 -6.06
N LEU A 207 -17.64 -1.91 -5.94
CA LEU A 207 -17.60 -0.47 -6.21
C LEU A 207 -17.91 -0.14 -7.67
N ILE A 208 -17.44 -0.97 -8.63
CA ILE A 208 -17.64 -0.75 -10.07
C ILE A 208 -18.87 -1.46 -10.64
N GLY A 209 -19.54 -2.30 -9.85
CA GLY A 209 -20.75 -3.03 -10.26
C GLY A 209 -20.47 -4.23 -11.15
N PHE A 210 -19.30 -4.90 -11.02
CA PHE A 210 -18.94 -6.11 -11.73
C PHE A 210 -18.98 -7.33 -10.81
N GLY A 211 -19.30 -8.51 -11.37
CA GLY A 211 -19.11 -9.79 -10.69
C GLY A 211 -17.78 -10.43 -11.04
N HIS A 212 -17.35 -11.43 -10.25
CA HIS A 212 -16.13 -12.19 -10.54
C HIS A 212 -16.15 -12.88 -11.92
N ALA A 213 -17.35 -13.25 -12.41
CA ALA A 213 -17.54 -13.87 -13.73
C ALA A 213 -17.32 -12.90 -14.91
N ASP A 214 -17.36 -11.59 -14.65
CA ASP A 214 -17.14 -10.57 -15.68
C ASP A 214 -15.64 -10.35 -15.94
N ILE A 215 -14.78 -10.78 -15.02
CA ILE A 215 -13.34 -10.66 -15.15
C ILE A 215 -12.82 -11.74 -16.12
N LYS A 216 -12.16 -11.29 -17.16
CA LYS A 216 -11.61 -12.18 -18.21
C LYS A 216 -10.10 -12.26 -18.10
N PRO A 217 -9.49 -13.42 -18.42
CA PRO A 217 -8.03 -13.51 -18.57
C PRO A 217 -7.53 -12.49 -19.59
N TRP A 218 -6.40 -11.84 -19.27
CA TRP A 218 -5.79 -10.87 -20.19
C TRP A 218 -5.21 -11.54 -21.45
N THR A 219 -4.74 -12.76 -21.34
CA THR A 219 -4.16 -13.55 -22.43
C THR A 219 -4.70 -14.98 -22.42
N ASP A 220 -4.64 -15.64 -23.56
CA ASP A 220 -4.97 -17.06 -23.68
C ASP A 220 -3.83 -17.99 -23.22
N THR A 221 -2.75 -17.43 -22.69
CA THR A 221 -1.59 -18.19 -22.22
C THR A 221 -1.96 -18.96 -20.97
N ALA A 222 -1.78 -20.28 -21.00
CA ALA A 222 -1.96 -21.10 -19.81
C ALA A 222 -0.98 -20.70 -18.68
N PRO A 223 -1.38 -20.78 -17.41
CA PRO A 223 -0.47 -20.53 -16.30
C PRO A 223 0.69 -21.53 -16.29
N ALA A 224 1.86 -21.10 -15.83
CA ALA A 224 3.06 -21.94 -15.78
C ALA A 224 2.83 -23.26 -15.00
N ASN A 225 2.00 -23.23 -13.97
CA ASN A 225 1.61 -24.40 -13.19
C ASN A 225 0.18 -24.25 -12.66
N ALA A 226 -0.80 -24.73 -13.42
CA ALA A 226 -2.22 -24.66 -13.04
C ALA A 226 -2.53 -25.42 -11.74
N LYS A 227 -1.83 -26.54 -11.47
CA LYS A 227 -2.03 -27.28 -10.21
C LYS A 227 -1.55 -26.50 -8.99
N ARG A 228 -0.47 -25.73 -9.14
CA ARG A 228 -0.01 -24.83 -8.10
C ARG A 228 -1.02 -23.72 -7.83
N ASN A 229 -1.58 -23.13 -8.89
CA ASN A 229 -2.62 -22.11 -8.73
C ASN A 229 -3.82 -22.66 -7.95
N ALA A 230 -4.32 -23.84 -8.31
CA ALA A 230 -5.41 -24.50 -7.61
C ALA A 230 -5.06 -24.82 -6.14
N LEU A 231 -3.83 -25.30 -5.86
CA LEU A 231 -3.34 -25.54 -4.52
C LEU A 231 -3.31 -24.24 -3.69
N VAL A 232 -2.75 -23.16 -4.23
CA VAL A 232 -2.67 -21.87 -3.56
C VAL A 232 -4.05 -21.28 -3.32
N SER A 233 -4.94 -21.32 -4.33
CA SER A 233 -6.31 -20.87 -4.21
C SER A 233 -7.04 -21.61 -3.08
N LEU A 234 -6.91 -22.93 -2.98
CA LEU A 234 -7.53 -23.71 -1.91
C LEU A 234 -6.88 -23.44 -0.54
N SER A 235 -5.55 -23.35 -0.47
CA SER A 235 -4.83 -23.12 0.80
C SER A 235 -5.15 -21.78 1.44
N LEU A 236 -5.51 -20.78 0.62
CA LEU A 236 -5.84 -19.43 1.06
C LEU A 236 -7.36 -19.20 1.25
N ARG A 237 -8.18 -20.25 1.36
CA ARG A 237 -9.63 -20.07 1.62
C ARG A 237 -9.86 -19.20 2.85
N PRO A 238 -10.73 -18.17 2.75
CA PRO A 238 -11.04 -17.30 3.88
C PRO A 238 -11.72 -18.04 5.02
N ALA A 239 -11.61 -17.52 6.24
CA ALA A 239 -12.06 -18.15 7.47
C ALA A 239 -13.46 -18.77 7.43
N PRO A 240 -14.49 -18.14 6.84
CA PRO A 240 -15.84 -18.72 6.82
C PRO A 240 -15.97 -20.03 6.03
N VAL A 241 -15.04 -20.33 5.12
CA VAL A 241 -15.12 -21.48 4.19
C VAL A 241 -13.90 -22.41 4.24
N THR A 242 -13.10 -22.36 5.29
CA THR A 242 -11.91 -23.22 5.47
C THR A 242 -12.23 -24.71 5.51
N ASN A 243 -13.47 -25.10 5.85
CA ASN A 243 -13.94 -26.48 5.77
C ASN A 243 -13.80 -27.08 4.35
N GLN A 244 -13.68 -26.26 3.31
CA GLN A 244 -13.44 -26.70 1.94
C GLN A 244 -12.08 -27.42 1.79
N TRP A 245 -11.12 -27.19 2.69
CA TRP A 245 -9.85 -27.95 2.69
C TRP A 245 -10.09 -29.46 2.82
N LEU A 246 -11.09 -29.87 3.60
CA LEU A 246 -11.41 -31.27 3.81
C LEU A 246 -12.17 -31.88 2.61
N THR A 247 -12.98 -31.09 1.93
CA THR A 247 -13.83 -31.57 0.84
C THR A 247 -13.15 -31.47 -0.52
N GLU A 248 -12.42 -30.38 -0.80
CA GLU A 248 -11.78 -30.13 -2.08
C GLU A 248 -10.29 -30.57 -2.11
N GLY A 249 -9.62 -30.61 -0.96
CA GLY A 249 -8.22 -31.04 -0.88
C GLY A 249 -7.92 -32.39 -1.52
N PRO A 250 -8.72 -33.45 -1.28
CA PRO A 250 -8.54 -34.74 -1.95
C PRO A 250 -8.67 -34.68 -3.49
N ALA A 251 -9.44 -33.71 -4.01
CA ALA A 251 -9.64 -33.53 -5.45
C ALA A 251 -8.44 -32.89 -6.17
N LEU A 252 -7.51 -32.25 -5.44
CA LEU A 252 -6.26 -31.72 -6.02
C LEU A 252 -5.36 -32.85 -6.59
N GLY A 253 -5.51 -34.07 -6.10
CA GLY A 253 -4.77 -35.23 -6.58
C GLY A 253 -3.27 -35.16 -6.25
N ASP A 254 -2.41 -35.31 -7.26
CA ASP A 254 -0.96 -35.31 -7.08
C ASP A 254 -0.42 -33.90 -6.75
N LEU A 255 -0.01 -33.72 -5.48
CA LEU A 255 0.58 -32.48 -4.99
C LEU A 255 2.06 -32.30 -5.39
N MET A 256 2.75 -33.37 -5.79
CA MET A 256 4.17 -33.29 -6.17
C MET A 256 4.37 -32.34 -7.36
N SER A 257 3.48 -32.42 -8.35
CA SER A 257 3.54 -31.52 -9.51
C SER A 257 3.15 -30.07 -9.16
N ALA A 258 2.31 -29.85 -8.15
CA ALA A 258 1.97 -28.51 -7.66
C ALA A 258 3.12 -27.85 -6.89
N THR A 259 3.93 -28.66 -6.20
CA THR A 259 5.06 -28.21 -5.37
C THR A 259 6.43 -28.33 -6.03
N ASP A 260 6.49 -28.75 -7.30
CA ASP A 260 7.74 -28.83 -8.04
C ASP A 260 8.50 -27.50 -8.03
N GLY A 261 9.80 -27.54 -7.72
CA GLY A 261 10.63 -26.34 -7.57
C GLY A 261 10.36 -25.49 -6.31
N LEU A 262 9.50 -25.92 -5.37
CA LEU A 262 9.38 -25.32 -4.04
C LEU A 262 10.34 -26.02 -3.08
N THR A 263 11.04 -25.20 -2.26
CA THR A 263 11.96 -25.72 -1.23
C THR A 263 11.61 -25.04 0.10
N LEU A 264 11.33 -25.84 1.12
CA LEU A 264 11.20 -25.39 2.49
C LEU A 264 12.53 -25.59 3.21
N VAL A 265 13.02 -24.53 3.88
CA VAL A 265 14.22 -24.58 4.70
C VAL A 265 13.87 -24.14 6.12
N GLU A 266 14.04 -25.02 7.08
CA GLU A 266 13.89 -24.70 8.50
C GLU A 266 15.27 -24.44 9.09
N ALA A 267 15.50 -23.19 9.52
CA ALA A 267 16.78 -22.77 10.09
C ALA A 267 16.75 -22.82 11.63
N ASN A 268 17.84 -23.25 12.26
CA ASN A 268 17.94 -23.37 13.70
C ASN A 268 18.07 -22.04 14.45
N SER A 269 18.32 -20.95 13.74
CA SER A 269 18.45 -19.62 14.31
C SER A 269 18.24 -18.54 13.23
N PRO A 270 17.88 -17.28 13.62
CA PRO A 270 17.78 -16.16 12.68
C PRO A 270 19.06 -15.90 11.88
N ARG A 271 20.22 -16.16 12.51
CA ARG A 271 21.50 -16.04 11.81
C ARG A 271 21.67 -17.11 10.74
N ALA A 272 21.35 -18.37 11.04
CA ALA A 272 21.43 -19.46 10.08
C ALA A 272 20.45 -19.25 8.93
N GLU A 273 19.26 -18.72 9.21
CA GLU A 273 18.28 -18.32 8.20
C GLU A 273 18.86 -17.26 7.25
N ALA A 274 19.39 -16.15 7.79
CA ALA A 274 19.98 -15.09 7.01
C ALA A 274 21.18 -15.56 6.16
N GLU A 275 22.05 -16.42 6.72
CA GLU A 275 23.19 -17.00 6.00
C GLU A 275 22.74 -17.93 4.86
N THR A 276 21.70 -18.74 5.07
CA THR A 276 21.13 -19.62 4.04
C THR A 276 20.52 -18.82 2.89
N ILE A 277 19.75 -17.77 3.21
CA ILE A 277 19.19 -16.87 2.20
C ILE A 277 20.30 -16.19 1.40
N ALA A 278 21.33 -15.66 2.09
CA ALA A 278 22.47 -15.01 1.43
C ALA A 278 23.23 -15.96 0.49
N LEU A 279 23.41 -17.22 0.88
CA LEU A 279 24.01 -18.26 0.01
C LEU A 279 23.16 -18.53 -1.24
N ARG A 280 21.84 -18.58 -1.12
CA ARG A 280 20.94 -18.74 -2.27
C ARG A 280 20.96 -17.55 -3.21
N LEU A 281 20.97 -16.34 -2.66
CA LEU A 281 21.07 -15.11 -3.47
C LEU A 281 22.44 -15.02 -4.17
N ARG A 282 23.51 -15.39 -3.48
CA ARG A 282 24.85 -15.49 -4.07
C ARG A 282 24.87 -16.51 -5.22
N GLN A 283 24.35 -17.71 -5.01
CA GLN A 283 24.26 -18.73 -6.07
C GLN A 283 23.52 -18.18 -7.30
N ALA A 284 22.36 -17.53 -7.09
CA ALA A 284 21.60 -16.94 -8.19
C ALA A 284 22.41 -15.89 -8.97
N ALA A 285 23.20 -15.06 -8.26
CA ALA A 285 24.08 -14.08 -8.88
C ALA A 285 25.22 -14.73 -9.67
N GLU A 286 25.82 -15.81 -9.17
CA GLU A 286 26.83 -16.61 -9.90
C GLU A 286 26.24 -17.29 -11.14
N ASP A 287 25.02 -17.78 -11.05
CA ASP A 287 24.28 -18.42 -12.15
C ASP A 287 23.71 -17.39 -13.16
N GLY A 288 23.80 -16.09 -12.89
CA GLY A 288 23.23 -15.02 -13.73
C GLY A 288 21.69 -14.99 -13.71
N VAL A 289 21.07 -15.53 -12.66
CA VAL A 289 19.62 -15.59 -12.50
C VAL A 289 19.13 -14.49 -11.55
N THR A 290 18.04 -13.84 -11.91
CA THR A 290 17.39 -12.86 -11.02
C THR A 290 16.75 -13.56 -9.84
N ALA A 291 17.07 -13.11 -8.62
CA ALA A 291 16.47 -13.62 -7.39
C ALA A 291 16.05 -12.46 -6.48
N ALA A 292 15.00 -12.66 -5.68
CA ALA A 292 14.50 -11.67 -4.74
C ALA A 292 14.20 -12.31 -3.38
N LEU A 293 14.56 -11.60 -2.30
CA LEU A 293 14.07 -11.86 -0.96
C LEU A 293 12.82 -11.02 -0.71
N ILE A 294 11.72 -11.66 -0.34
CA ILE A 294 10.49 -10.98 0.09
C ILE A 294 10.32 -11.23 1.58
N SER A 295 10.42 -10.17 2.38
CA SER A 295 10.26 -10.23 3.84
C SER A 295 9.75 -8.91 4.39
N PRO A 296 8.78 -8.91 5.33
CA PRO A 296 8.41 -7.73 6.10
C PRO A 296 9.42 -7.44 7.22
N ASP A 297 10.27 -8.40 7.58
CA ASP A 297 11.22 -8.28 8.69
C ASP A 297 12.49 -7.52 8.27
N ARG A 298 12.60 -6.29 8.75
CA ARG A 298 13.77 -5.42 8.53
C ARG A 298 15.05 -5.90 9.23
N MET A 299 14.93 -6.70 10.29
CA MET A 299 16.10 -7.27 10.95
C MET A 299 16.69 -8.39 10.10
N LEU A 300 15.84 -9.26 9.55
CA LEU A 300 16.26 -10.30 8.62
C LEU A 300 16.94 -9.70 7.38
N THR A 301 16.33 -8.71 6.73
CA THR A 301 16.92 -8.07 5.55
C THR A 301 18.28 -7.46 5.83
N ARG A 302 18.49 -6.82 7.00
CA ARG A 302 19.79 -6.29 7.43
C ARG A 302 20.84 -7.40 7.65
N GLN A 303 20.43 -8.50 8.26
CA GLN A 303 21.34 -9.64 8.49
C GLN A 303 21.75 -10.30 7.16
N VAL A 304 20.80 -10.43 6.22
CA VAL A 304 21.08 -10.95 4.87
C VAL A 304 22.04 -10.01 4.12
N THR A 305 21.80 -8.69 4.15
CA THR A 305 22.69 -7.70 3.53
C THR A 305 24.11 -7.80 4.12
N ALA A 306 24.25 -7.86 5.45
CA ALA A 306 25.55 -8.03 6.11
C ALA A 306 26.23 -9.36 5.75
N ALA A 307 25.46 -10.42 5.53
CA ALA A 307 26.01 -11.69 5.05
C ALA A 307 26.50 -11.62 3.60
N LEU A 308 25.82 -10.87 2.72
CA LEU A 308 26.17 -10.65 1.32
C LEU A 308 27.43 -9.78 1.17
N ASP A 309 27.70 -8.85 2.09
CA ASP A 309 28.91 -8.00 2.09
C ASP A 309 30.20 -8.82 2.04
N ARG A 310 30.21 -10.04 2.57
CA ARG A 310 31.38 -10.95 2.50
C ARG A 310 31.80 -11.31 1.07
N TRP A 311 30.88 -11.19 0.12
CA TRP A 311 31.09 -11.48 -1.30
C TRP A 311 30.98 -10.23 -2.17
N ASP A 312 31.01 -9.05 -1.57
CA ASP A 312 30.84 -7.75 -2.26
C ASP A 312 29.56 -7.66 -3.11
N ILE A 313 28.50 -8.37 -2.67
CA ILE A 313 27.19 -8.34 -3.32
C ILE A 313 26.33 -7.26 -2.63
N LYS A 314 25.94 -6.25 -3.41
CA LYS A 314 25.05 -5.18 -2.95
C LYS A 314 23.62 -5.46 -3.45
N PRO A 315 22.70 -5.84 -2.55
CA PRO A 315 21.30 -6.03 -2.93
C PRO A 315 20.63 -4.68 -3.21
N ASP A 316 19.67 -4.67 -4.12
CA ASP A 316 18.74 -3.56 -4.31
C ASP A 316 17.57 -3.70 -3.32
N ASP A 317 17.58 -2.89 -2.27
CA ASP A 317 16.52 -2.89 -1.24
C ASP A 317 15.44 -1.86 -1.60
N SER A 318 14.23 -2.35 -1.95
CA SER A 318 13.10 -1.49 -2.32
C SER A 318 12.69 -0.49 -1.23
N ALA A 319 12.96 -0.77 0.04
CA ALA A 319 12.72 0.15 1.15
C ALA A 319 13.84 1.20 1.34
N GLY A 320 14.95 1.02 0.62
CA GLY A 320 16.11 1.92 0.68
C GLY A 320 16.82 1.96 2.04
N LEU A 321 17.82 2.81 2.12
CA LEU A 321 18.54 3.10 3.37
C LEU A 321 17.97 4.37 4.01
N PRO A 322 17.51 4.33 5.29
CA PRO A 322 17.07 5.53 5.97
C PRO A 322 18.16 6.62 5.95
N LEU A 323 17.79 7.84 5.55
CA LEU A 323 18.75 8.96 5.41
C LEU A 323 19.59 9.15 6.68
N ALA A 324 18.99 9.01 7.86
CA ALA A 324 19.67 9.14 9.15
C ALA A 324 20.82 8.15 9.37
N LEU A 325 20.82 7.02 8.66
CA LEU A 325 21.86 5.99 8.73
C LEU A 325 22.94 6.17 7.64
N SER A 326 22.68 7.02 6.65
CA SER A 326 23.64 7.33 5.59
C SER A 326 24.70 8.33 6.05
N PRO A 327 25.90 8.36 5.44
CA PRO A 327 26.91 9.38 5.76
C PRO A 327 26.39 10.82 5.62
N PRO A 328 25.71 11.22 4.53
CA PRO A 328 25.16 12.58 4.43
C PRO A 328 24.09 12.87 5.49
N GLY A 329 23.25 11.90 5.85
CA GLY A 329 22.24 12.08 6.88
C GLY A 329 22.83 12.25 8.28
N ARG A 330 23.91 11.52 8.61
CA ARG A 330 24.66 11.72 9.85
C ARG A 330 25.31 13.11 9.90
N PHE A 331 25.90 13.54 8.79
CA PHE A 331 26.46 14.89 8.68
C PHE A 331 25.40 15.96 8.90
N LEU A 332 24.23 15.86 8.25
CA LEU A 332 23.12 16.78 8.45
C LEU A 332 22.65 16.83 9.91
N ARG A 333 22.61 15.67 10.59
CA ARG A 333 22.27 15.61 12.01
C ARG A 333 23.29 16.42 12.86
N HIS A 334 24.58 16.19 12.63
CA HIS A 334 25.63 16.94 13.36
C HIS A 334 25.55 18.44 13.09
N VAL A 335 25.24 18.84 11.85
CA VAL A 335 25.01 20.26 11.54
C VAL A 335 23.80 20.79 12.29
N ALA A 336 22.69 20.06 12.33
CA ALA A 336 21.49 20.46 13.08
C ALA A 336 21.77 20.55 14.59
N ASP A 337 22.55 19.62 15.13
CA ASP A 337 22.96 19.65 16.55
C ASP A 337 23.74 20.92 16.90
N LEU A 338 24.59 21.44 15.98
CA LEU A 338 25.29 22.71 16.17
C LEU A 338 24.36 23.91 16.31
N PHE A 339 23.24 23.91 15.59
CA PHE A 339 22.25 25.00 15.73
C PHE A 339 21.41 24.89 17.01
N GLY A 340 21.26 23.68 17.55
CA GLY A 340 20.52 23.42 18.79
C GLY A 340 21.32 23.63 20.08
N GLN A 341 22.65 23.69 19.98
CA GLN A 341 23.51 23.91 21.15
C GLN A 341 23.62 25.42 21.44
N PRO A 342 23.40 25.89 22.70
CA PRO A 342 23.76 27.24 23.06
C PRO A 342 25.27 27.39 22.83
N LEU A 343 25.68 28.44 22.09
CA LEU A 343 27.07 28.84 21.99
C LEU A 343 27.51 29.28 23.40
N ASN A 344 28.03 28.31 24.16
CA ASN A 344 28.74 28.66 25.39
C ASN A 344 30.04 29.34 24.97
N GLY A 345 29.99 30.67 24.96
CA GLY A 345 31.22 31.46 24.87
C GLY A 345 31.99 31.33 26.17
N GLU A 346 32.97 30.46 26.21
CA GLU A 346 34.18 30.55 27.01
C GLU A 346 35.35 30.32 26.07
#